data_bf2b111d00820f59c7d855df8eaf68d0
#
_entry.id   bf2b111d00820f59c7d855df8eaf68d0
#
_cell.length_a   1.000
_cell.length_b   1.000
_cell.length_c   1.000
_cell.angle_alpha   90.00
_cell.angle_beta   90.00
_cell.angle_gamma   90.00
#
_symmetry.space_group_name_H-M   'P 1'
#
loop_
_entity.id
_entity.type
_entity.pdbx_description
1 polymer ?
#
loop_
_entity_poly.entity_id
_entity_poly.type
_entity_poly.pdbx_seq_one_letter_code
_entity_poly.pdbx_strand_id
1 'polypeptide(L)'
;MINNIKWDLLQPEDIEVRVGNKIKDTDNISLLLYQDSRCTARNLNKQFGAFGWQIDYKVVGEQIYGTLSIWDEEKKQWVSKSDTGDKSNISEDKGQSSDILKRCAVRWGFGTELYTAPKIVVPNDGYNCSGYKVSEIQYNDNREITHIMLVNRFGKVVYTWSINNPENPPVNNNNNNIPTKSNIELLKEFCGTKKLETGIDIDKLTKFYNYYSTKDFKGKMNVEQLWNNWIKPKTN
;
A
#
# COMPACT_ATOMS: atom_id res chain seq x y z
N MET A 1 3.38 22.26 24.96
CA MET A 1 3.08 21.12 25.87
C MET A 1 3.09 19.83 25.05
N ILE A 2 4.08 19.01 25.21
CA ILE A 2 4.14 17.66 24.57
C ILE A 2 2.98 16.77 25.05
N ASN A 3 2.41 17.03 26.21
CA ASN A 3 1.32 16.25 26.82
C ASN A 3 -0.06 16.35 26.11
N ASN A 4 -0.23 17.24 25.14
CA ASN A 4 -1.50 17.45 24.44
C ASN A 4 -1.37 17.31 22.91
N ILE A 5 -0.44 16.49 22.44
CA ILE A 5 -0.31 16.22 20.99
C ILE A 5 -1.58 15.51 20.52
N LYS A 6 -2.30 16.14 19.59
CA LYS A 6 -3.43 15.54 18.89
C LYS A 6 -3.03 15.26 17.45
N TRP A 7 -2.58 14.05 17.21
CA TRP A 7 -2.33 13.61 15.84
C TRP A 7 -3.63 13.49 15.05
N ASP A 8 -3.61 13.96 13.81
CA ASP A 8 -4.72 13.69 12.88
C ASP A 8 -4.78 12.16 12.62
N LEU A 9 -5.98 11.65 12.40
CA LEU A 9 -6.18 10.28 11.95
C LEU A 9 -5.75 10.16 10.49
N LEU A 10 -5.08 9.06 10.15
CA LEU A 10 -4.66 8.79 8.78
C LEU A 10 -5.87 8.65 7.87
N GLN A 11 -5.84 9.33 6.73
CA GLN A 11 -6.85 9.21 5.68
C GLN A 11 -6.43 8.14 4.66
N PRO A 12 -7.33 7.66 3.79
CA PRO A 12 -7.01 6.64 2.79
C PRO A 12 -5.76 6.95 1.96
N GLU A 13 -5.57 8.22 1.57
CA GLU A 13 -4.42 8.70 0.80
C GLU A 13 -3.10 8.73 1.57
N ASP A 14 -3.15 8.68 2.89
CA ASP A 14 -1.97 8.65 3.77
C ASP A 14 -1.47 7.23 4.02
N ILE A 15 -2.21 6.21 3.56
CA ILE A 15 -1.97 4.81 3.85
C ILE A 15 -1.51 4.08 2.59
N GLU A 16 -0.30 3.55 2.64
CA GLU A 16 0.23 2.61 1.64
C GLU A 16 -0.17 1.18 1.98
N VAL A 17 -0.53 0.41 0.97
CA VAL A 17 -0.82 -1.02 1.12
C VAL A 17 0.29 -1.82 0.45
N ARG A 18 0.91 -2.73 1.20
CA ARG A 18 1.98 -3.59 0.68
C ARG A 18 1.57 -5.05 0.78
N VAL A 19 1.99 -5.82 -0.22
CA VAL A 19 1.90 -7.27 -0.18
C VAL A 19 2.88 -7.79 0.87
N GLY A 20 2.36 -8.53 1.83
CA GLY A 20 3.14 -9.24 2.84
C GLY A 20 3.49 -10.66 2.38
N ASN A 21 3.21 -11.65 3.23
CA ASN A 21 3.54 -13.03 2.94
C ASN A 21 2.42 -13.75 2.18
N LYS A 22 2.80 -14.71 1.33
CA LYS A 22 1.86 -15.71 0.82
C LYS A 22 1.37 -16.58 1.99
N ILE A 23 0.06 -16.82 2.04
CA ILE A 23 -0.52 -17.71 3.07
C ILE A 23 -0.24 -19.15 2.66
N LYS A 24 0.40 -19.89 3.58
CA LYS A 24 0.79 -21.28 3.35
C LYS A 24 -0.41 -22.12 2.90
N ASP A 25 -0.18 -22.99 1.94
CA ASP A 25 -1.15 -23.95 1.39
C ASP A 25 -2.40 -23.31 0.76
N THR A 26 -2.31 -22.04 0.40
CA THR A 26 -3.39 -21.30 -0.29
C THR A 26 -2.83 -20.43 -1.41
N ASP A 27 -3.74 -19.90 -2.26
CA ASP A 27 -3.38 -18.86 -3.23
C ASP A 27 -3.69 -17.44 -2.73
N ASN A 28 -3.70 -17.26 -1.41
CA ASN A 28 -3.95 -15.97 -0.77
C ASN A 28 -2.64 -15.30 -0.33
N ILE A 29 -2.70 -13.99 -0.22
CA ILE A 29 -1.63 -13.13 0.30
C ILE A 29 -2.15 -12.30 1.47
N SER A 30 -1.26 -11.96 2.40
CA SER A 30 -1.54 -10.94 3.40
C SER A 30 -1.25 -9.55 2.83
N LEU A 31 -2.05 -8.57 3.22
CA LEU A 31 -1.77 -7.16 2.95
C LEU A 31 -1.43 -6.46 4.26
N LEU A 32 -0.47 -5.54 4.20
CA LEU A 32 0.03 -4.77 5.32
C LEU A 32 -0.21 -3.28 5.05
N LEU A 33 -0.67 -2.57 6.07
CA LEU A 33 -0.90 -1.13 6.01
C LEU A 33 0.33 -0.39 6.57
N TYR A 34 0.76 0.63 5.85
CA TYR A 34 1.88 1.50 6.25
C TYR A 34 1.48 2.95 6.07
N GLN A 35 1.93 3.82 6.95
CA GLN A 35 1.83 5.26 6.71
C GLN A 35 2.86 5.73 5.68
N ASP A 36 2.52 6.73 4.87
CA ASP A 36 3.50 7.41 4.00
C ASP A 36 4.42 8.29 4.87
N SER A 37 5.73 8.23 4.61
CA SER A 37 6.72 9.05 5.32
C SER A 37 6.53 10.55 5.09
N ARG A 38 5.99 10.95 3.93
CA ARG A 38 5.65 12.36 3.63
C ARG A 38 4.48 12.82 4.48
N CYS A 39 3.49 11.95 4.71
CA CYS A 39 2.41 12.22 5.65
C CYS A 39 2.98 12.42 7.06
N THR A 40 3.92 11.59 7.49
CA THR A 40 4.60 11.73 8.78
C THR A 40 5.26 13.10 8.91
N ALA A 41 6.08 13.52 7.95
CA ALA A 41 6.76 14.81 7.98
C ALA A 41 5.76 15.99 7.96
N ARG A 42 4.69 15.88 7.16
CA ARG A 42 3.62 16.90 7.10
C ARG A 42 2.92 17.07 8.45
N ASN A 43 2.62 15.98 9.14
CA ASN A 43 1.99 16.02 10.46
C ASN A 43 2.95 16.56 11.53
N LEU A 44 4.22 16.19 11.52
CA LEU A 44 5.23 16.77 12.40
C LEU A 44 5.34 18.29 12.20
N ASN A 45 5.41 18.77 10.97
CA ASN A 45 5.43 20.19 10.66
C ASN A 45 4.15 20.92 11.11
N LYS A 46 2.99 20.28 10.96
CA LYS A 46 1.69 20.83 11.39
C LYS A 46 1.63 21.00 12.91
N GLN A 47 2.14 20.01 13.66
CA GLN A 47 2.04 20.00 15.12
C GLN A 47 3.12 20.85 15.79
N PHE A 48 4.33 20.87 15.28
CA PHE A 48 5.50 21.46 15.95
C PHE A 48 6.15 22.60 15.15
N GLY A 49 5.73 22.84 13.91
CA GLY A 49 6.44 23.71 12.98
C GLY A 49 7.72 23.05 12.44
N ALA A 50 8.32 23.68 11.43
CA ALA A 50 9.52 23.12 10.76
C ALA A 50 10.77 23.08 11.65
N PHE A 51 10.80 23.86 12.73
CA PHE A 51 11.94 23.95 13.67
C PHE A 51 11.68 23.29 15.01
N GLY A 52 10.45 22.78 15.24
CA GLY A 52 10.06 22.17 16.50
C GLY A 52 10.32 20.67 16.57
N TRP A 53 10.88 20.09 15.51
CA TRP A 53 11.31 18.69 15.50
C TRP A 53 12.56 18.49 14.66
N GLN A 54 13.29 17.43 14.95
CA GLN A 54 14.48 17.01 14.17
C GLN A 54 14.65 15.51 14.24
N ILE A 55 15.34 14.94 13.26
CA ILE A 55 15.71 13.53 13.25
C ILE A 55 17.20 13.37 12.96
N ASP A 56 17.87 12.58 13.79
CA ASP A 56 19.27 12.20 13.65
C ASP A 56 19.40 10.72 13.41
N TYR A 57 20.46 10.31 12.71
CA TYR A 57 20.75 8.91 12.41
C TYR A 57 22.11 8.53 12.96
N LYS A 58 22.18 7.36 13.60
CA LYS A 58 23.42 6.82 14.15
C LYS A 58 23.55 5.34 13.83
N VAL A 59 24.72 4.95 13.36
CA VAL A 59 25.08 3.55 13.15
C VAL A 59 25.54 2.96 14.50
N VAL A 60 24.92 1.85 14.90
CA VAL A 60 25.28 1.07 16.09
C VAL A 60 25.41 -0.39 15.66
N GLY A 61 26.65 -0.89 15.64
CA GLY A 61 26.93 -2.18 14.99
C GLY A 61 26.61 -2.15 13.51
N GLU A 62 25.76 -3.06 13.05
CA GLU A 62 25.28 -3.14 11.66
C GLU A 62 23.91 -2.47 11.44
N GLN A 63 23.34 -1.87 12.49
CA GLN A 63 22.01 -1.27 12.45
C GLN A 63 22.08 0.26 12.43
N ILE A 64 21.16 0.88 11.67
CA ILE A 64 20.95 2.33 11.71
C ILE A 64 19.77 2.60 12.66
N TYR A 65 20.02 3.43 13.66
CA TYR A 65 19.00 3.99 14.54
C TYR A 65 18.71 5.42 14.16
N GLY A 66 17.43 5.78 14.09
CA GLY A 66 17.01 7.16 14.04
C GLY A 66 16.52 7.63 15.39
N THR A 67 16.73 8.89 15.68
CA THR A 67 16.28 9.56 16.90
C THR A 67 15.44 10.76 16.50
N LEU A 68 14.11 10.63 16.64
CA LEU A 68 13.17 11.73 16.45
C LEU A 68 13.04 12.52 17.73
N SER A 69 13.42 13.78 17.70
CA SER A 69 13.38 14.71 18.82
C SER A 69 12.33 15.78 18.56
N ILE A 70 11.57 16.09 19.60
CA ILE A 70 10.56 17.17 19.60
C ILE A 70 10.93 18.16 20.70
N TRP A 71 10.87 19.45 20.37
CA TRP A 71 11.14 20.52 21.33
C TRP A 71 9.99 20.65 22.34
N ASP A 72 10.29 20.51 23.63
CA ASP A 72 9.35 20.77 24.71
C ASP A 72 9.51 22.21 25.18
N GLU A 73 8.57 23.07 24.79
CA GLU A 73 8.60 24.50 25.10
C GLU A 73 8.45 24.79 26.60
N GLU A 74 7.78 23.92 27.34
CA GLU A 74 7.60 24.06 28.80
C GLU A 74 8.89 23.71 29.57
N LYS A 75 9.51 22.60 29.16
CA LYS A 75 10.74 22.12 29.79
C LYS A 75 12.00 22.73 29.20
N LYS A 76 11.88 23.49 28.09
CA LYS A 76 13.00 24.09 27.36
C LYS A 76 14.09 23.08 27.00
N GLN A 77 13.66 21.91 26.50
CA GLN A 77 14.58 20.84 26.12
C GLN A 77 14.04 20.00 24.97
N TRP A 78 14.94 19.35 24.25
CA TRP A 78 14.60 18.31 23.31
C TRP A 78 14.23 17.03 24.04
N VAL A 79 13.09 16.43 23.68
CA VAL A 79 12.67 15.11 24.14
C VAL A 79 12.77 14.17 22.94
N SER A 80 13.43 13.04 23.14
CA SER A 80 13.85 12.16 22.05
C SER A 80 13.31 10.75 22.22
N LYS A 81 12.95 10.14 21.11
CA LYS A 81 12.60 8.71 21.02
C LYS A 81 13.28 8.10 19.81
N SER A 82 13.85 6.92 19.96
CA SER A 82 14.64 6.25 18.91
C SER A 82 14.02 4.95 18.46
N ASP A 83 14.19 4.61 17.19
CA ASP A 83 13.86 3.31 16.63
C ASP A 83 14.83 2.97 15.49
N THR A 84 14.80 1.73 15.05
CA THR A 84 15.52 1.26 13.85
C THR A 84 14.52 0.99 12.73
N GLY A 85 14.99 0.86 11.49
CA GLY A 85 14.15 0.51 10.36
C GLY A 85 14.76 -0.61 9.54
N ASP A 86 13.91 -1.32 8.83
CA ASP A 86 14.34 -2.41 7.96
C ASP A 86 14.92 -1.86 6.64
N LYS A 87 15.93 -2.56 6.12
CA LYS A 87 16.49 -2.28 4.80
C LYS A 87 15.46 -2.64 3.72
N SER A 88 15.25 -1.72 2.79
CA SER A 88 14.36 -1.95 1.64
C SER A 88 15.07 -2.74 0.55
N ASN A 89 14.39 -3.70 -0.07
CA ASN A 89 14.91 -4.50 -1.19
C ASN A 89 15.09 -3.70 -2.51
N ILE A 90 14.56 -2.46 -2.60
CA ILE A 90 14.55 -1.68 -3.85
C ILE A 90 15.53 -0.50 -3.80
N SER A 91 15.72 0.09 -2.62
CA SER A 91 16.65 1.22 -2.41
C SER A 91 16.98 1.23 -0.92
N GLU A 92 18.06 0.53 -0.56
CA GLU A 92 18.39 0.24 0.85
C GLU A 92 18.40 1.48 1.71
N ASP A 93 19.20 2.49 1.39
CA ASP A 93 19.38 3.67 2.24
C ASP A 93 18.15 4.57 2.32
N LYS A 94 17.52 4.84 1.16
CA LYS A 94 16.34 5.72 1.09
C LYS A 94 15.11 5.07 1.73
N GLY A 95 14.94 3.77 1.53
CA GLY A 95 13.86 3.01 2.13
C GLY A 95 14.00 2.94 3.65
N GLN A 96 15.22 2.69 4.14
CA GLN A 96 15.50 2.58 5.57
C GLN A 96 15.29 3.90 6.32
N SER A 97 15.76 5.04 5.80
CA SER A 97 15.55 6.34 6.45
C SER A 97 14.06 6.72 6.54
N SER A 98 13.28 6.42 5.51
CA SER A 98 11.83 6.65 5.51
C SER A 98 11.11 5.74 6.51
N ASP A 99 11.54 4.49 6.65
CA ASP A 99 10.99 3.56 7.61
C ASP A 99 11.32 3.95 9.04
N ILE A 100 12.55 4.35 9.31
CA ILE A 100 12.98 4.87 10.60
C ILE A 100 12.13 6.07 11.05
N LEU A 101 11.89 7.05 10.16
CA LEU A 101 11.05 8.21 10.49
C LEU A 101 9.64 7.79 10.91
N LYS A 102 9.01 6.90 10.16
CA LYS A 102 7.68 6.38 10.47
C LYS A 102 7.65 5.66 11.81
N ARG A 103 8.62 4.78 12.08
CA ARG A 103 8.71 4.01 13.32
C ARG A 103 8.97 4.91 14.52
N CYS A 104 9.84 5.88 14.39
CA CYS A 104 10.04 6.90 15.42
C CYS A 104 8.75 7.67 15.71
N ALA A 105 7.99 8.06 14.68
CA ALA A 105 6.73 8.79 14.83
C ALA A 105 5.65 7.95 15.56
N VAL A 106 5.60 6.64 15.31
CA VAL A 106 4.73 5.72 16.05
C VAL A 106 5.03 5.74 17.54
N ARG A 107 6.29 5.84 17.96
CA ARG A 107 6.65 5.98 19.37
C ARG A 107 6.13 7.29 19.99
N TRP A 108 5.82 8.29 19.17
CA TRP A 108 5.16 9.54 19.56
C TRP A 108 3.62 9.46 19.45
N GLY A 109 3.07 8.31 19.05
CA GLY A 109 1.64 8.07 18.94
C GLY A 109 1.05 8.39 17.55
N PHE A 110 1.88 8.76 16.57
CA PHE A 110 1.40 8.99 15.21
C PHE A 110 1.34 7.70 14.40
N GLY A 111 0.19 7.44 13.77
CA GLY A 111 -0.01 6.23 12.95
C GLY A 111 -0.23 4.95 13.76
N THR A 112 -0.44 5.04 15.08
CA THR A 112 -0.70 3.90 15.95
C THR A 112 -2.00 3.18 15.61
N GLU A 113 -2.95 3.87 15.01
CA GLU A 113 -4.22 3.31 14.53
C GLU A 113 -4.05 2.16 13.54
N LEU A 114 -2.99 2.15 12.74
CA LEU A 114 -2.74 1.07 11.79
C LEU A 114 -2.46 -0.29 12.44
N TYR A 115 -2.02 -0.29 13.71
CA TYR A 115 -1.81 -1.52 14.49
C TYR A 115 -3.13 -2.14 15.00
N THR A 116 -4.25 -1.40 14.89
CA THR A 116 -5.58 -1.91 15.22
C THR A 116 -6.28 -2.57 14.03
N ALA A 117 -5.63 -2.56 12.85
CA ALA A 117 -6.17 -3.14 11.64
C ALA A 117 -6.41 -4.67 11.81
N PRO A 118 -7.52 -5.19 11.25
CA PRO A 118 -7.72 -6.62 11.17
C PRO A 118 -6.63 -7.26 10.30
N LYS A 119 -6.45 -8.58 10.45
CA LYS A 119 -5.59 -9.32 9.52
C LYS A 119 -6.22 -9.32 8.12
N ILE A 120 -5.59 -8.65 7.18
CA ILE A 120 -6.08 -8.52 5.82
C ILE A 120 -5.50 -9.65 4.98
N VAL A 121 -6.38 -10.49 4.44
CA VAL A 121 -6.01 -11.61 3.56
C VAL A 121 -6.89 -11.54 2.32
N VAL A 122 -6.27 -11.57 1.14
CA VAL A 122 -6.96 -11.49 -0.15
C VAL A 122 -6.42 -12.54 -1.11
N PRO A 123 -7.21 -12.97 -2.13
CA PRO A 123 -6.69 -13.80 -3.20
C PRO A 123 -5.53 -13.10 -3.91
N ASN A 124 -4.49 -13.86 -4.23
CA ASN A 124 -3.34 -13.34 -4.98
C ASN A 124 -3.75 -13.12 -6.45
N ASP A 125 -3.83 -11.87 -6.87
CA ASP A 125 -4.13 -11.50 -8.25
C ASP A 125 -2.86 -11.36 -9.13
N GLY A 126 -1.70 -11.76 -8.59
CA GLY A 126 -0.41 -11.72 -9.28
C GLY A 126 0.22 -10.34 -9.35
N TYR A 127 -0.37 -9.33 -8.70
CA TYR A 127 0.19 -7.98 -8.65
C TYR A 127 1.06 -7.78 -7.40
N ASN A 128 2.13 -6.99 -7.58
CA ASN A 128 3.04 -6.57 -6.52
C ASN A 128 2.49 -5.37 -5.72
N CYS A 129 3.29 -4.87 -4.80
CA CYS A 129 2.98 -3.85 -3.78
C CYS A 129 2.20 -2.61 -4.24
N SER A 130 2.22 -2.22 -5.52
CA SER A 130 1.51 -1.05 -6.04
C SER A 130 0.06 -1.33 -6.48
N GLY A 131 -0.43 -2.55 -6.26
CA GLY A 131 -1.73 -3.01 -6.77
C GLY A 131 -2.92 -2.70 -5.90
N TYR A 132 -2.72 -2.31 -4.64
CA TYR A 132 -3.78 -2.17 -3.66
C TYR A 132 -3.79 -0.79 -3.03
N LYS A 133 -4.99 -0.29 -2.69
CA LYS A 133 -5.20 1.00 -2.00
C LYS A 133 -6.32 0.87 -0.98
N VAL A 134 -6.21 1.65 0.09
CA VAL A 134 -7.36 1.91 0.97
C VAL A 134 -8.29 2.86 0.24
N SER A 135 -9.56 2.49 0.10
CA SER A 135 -10.60 3.36 -0.47
C SER A 135 -11.45 4.01 0.61
N GLU A 136 -11.66 3.33 1.73
CA GLU A 136 -12.41 3.82 2.86
C GLU A 136 -11.78 3.35 4.16
N ILE A 137 -11.80 4.21 5.18
CA ILE A 137 -11.37 3.87 6.54
C ILE A 137 -12.17 4.69 7.55
N GLN A 138 -12.56 4.08 8.66
CA GLN A 138 -13.26 4.74 9.76
C GLN A 138 -12.65 4.32 11.09
N TYR A 139 -12.75 5.18 12.07
CA TYR A 139 -12.18 5.01 13.39
C TYR A 139 -13.22 5.32 14.48
N ASN A 140 -13.03 4.72 15.66
CA ASN A 140 -13.75 5.13 16.86
C ASN A 140 -12.99 6.23 17.63
N ASP A 141 -13.59 6.66 18.74
CA ASP A 141 -13.00 7.70 19.62
C ASP A 141 -11.65 7.26 20.25
N ASN A 142 -11.40 5.96 20.34
CA ASN A 142 -10.13 5.40 20.81
C ASN A 142 -9.07 5.31 19.71
N ARG A 143 -9.35 5.84 18.49
CA ARG A 143 -8.48 5.78 17.31
C ARG A 143 -8.28 4.35 16.76
N GLU A 144 -9.18 3.43 17.05
CA GLU A 144 -9.15 2.08 16.51
C GLU A 144 -9.94 2.02 15.19
N ILE A 145 -9.42 1.29 14.22
CA ILE A 145 -10.11 1.08 12.94
C ILE A 145 -11.41 0.30 13.19
N THR A 146 -12.53 0.88 12.77
CA THR A 146 -13.87 0.26 12.87
C THR A 146 -14.41 -0.21 11.53
N HIS A 147 -13.90 0.36 10.45
CA HIS A 147 -14.21 -0.04 9.09
C HIS A 147 -13.01 0.19 8.19
N ILE A 148 -12.78 -0.71 7.25
CA ILE A 148 -11.78 -0.56 6.20
C ILE A 148 -12.22 -1.26 4.91
N MET A 149 -12.04 -0.58 3.78
CA MET A 149 -12.25 -1.12 2.44
C MET A 149 -11.00 -0.94 1.60
N LEU A 150 -10.59 -2.01 0.94
CA LEU A 150 -9.45 -1.99 0.03
C LEU A 150 -9.91 -2.31 -1.39
N VAL A 151 -9.31 -1.60 -2.33
CA VAL A 151 -9.51 -1.83 -3.76
C VAL A 151 -8.18 -2.21 -4.42
N ASN A 152 -8.27 -2.98 -5.50
CA ASN A 152 -7.12 -3.22 -6.35
C ASN A 152 -6.89 -2.04 -7.32
N ARG A 153 -5.84 -2.11 -8.13
CA ARG A 153 -5.49 -1.07 -9.12
C ARG A 153 -6.55 -0.78 -10.17
N PHE A 154 -7.54 -1.66 -10.31
CA PHE A 154 -8.69 -1.48 -11.22
C PHE A 154 -9.91 -0.87 -10.51
N GLY A 155 -9.77 -0.47 -9.24
CA GLY A 155 -10.88 0.03 -8.44
C GLY A 155 -11.86 -1.04 -7.95
N LYS A 156 -11.56 -2.34 -8.17
CA LYS A 156 -12.40 -3.43 -7.67
C LYS A 156 -12.15 -3.63 -6.19
N VAL A 157 -13.22 -3.70 -5.39
CA VAL A 157 -13.14 -4.05 -3.96
C VAL A 157 -12.59 -5.46 -3.81
N VAL A 158 -11.53 -5.60 -3.02
CA VAL A 158 -10.86 -6.89 -2.73
C VAL A 158 -10.96 -7.29 -1.26
N TYR A 159 -11.23 -6.33 -0.40
CA TYR A 159 -11.40 -6.56 1.04
C TYR A 159 -12.31 -5.51 1.63
N THR A 160 -13.21 -5.95 2.50
CA THR A 160 -14.03 -5.07 3.34
C THR A 160 -14.13 -5.70 4.72
N TRP A 161 -13.98 -4.89 5.75
CA TRP A 161 -14.16 -5.32 7.12
C TRP A 161 -14.83 -4.21 7.92
N SER A 162 -15.67 -4.60 8.91
CA SER A 162 -16.28 -3.68 9.86
C SER A 162 -16.40 -4.39 11.21
N ILE A 163 -16.19 -3.65 12.29
CA ILE A 163 -16.29 -4.16 13.66
C ILE A 163 -17.70 -4.71 13.96
N ASN A 164 -18.73 -4.16 13.34
CA ASN A 164 -20.13 -4.60 13.50
C ASN A 164 -20.45 -5.83 12.64
N ASN A 165 -19.57 -6.24 11.75
CA ASN A 165 -19.71 -7.44 10.92
C ASN A 165 -18.32 -8.09 10.73
N PRO A 166 -17.72 -8.64 11.81
CA PRO A 166 -16.37 -9.20 11.77
C PRO A 166 -16.28 -10.47 10.91
N GLU A 167 -17.41 -11.11 10.61
CA GLU A 167 -17.50 -12.31 9.79
C GLU A 167 -17.53 -12.02 8.27
N ASN A 168 -17.22 -10.82 7.82
CA ASN A 168 -16.96 -10.61 6.40
C ASN A 168 -15.63 -11.32 6.07
N PRO A 169 -15.68 -12.61 5.67
CA PRO A 169 -14.49 -13.26 5.14
C PRO A 169 -14.04 -12.48 3.91
N PRO A 170 -12.78 -12.61 3.49
CA PRO A 170 -12.36 -12.07 2.21
C PRO A 170 -13.41 -12.46 1.19
N VAL A 171 -13.93 -11.47 0.46
CA VAL A 171 -15.04 -11.65 -0.49
C VAL A 171 -14.73 -12.87 -1.35
N ASN A 172 -15.32 -13.99 -0.97
CA ASN A 172 -15.31 -15.18 -1.78
C ASN A 172 -16.30 -14.88 -2.89
N ASN A 173 -15.79 -14.41 -4.03
CA ASN A 173 -16.53 -13.89 -5.18
C ASN A 173 -17.44 -14.94 -5.87
N ASN A 174 -18.09 -15.82 -5.09
CA ASN A 174 -19.02 -16.80 -5.63
C ASN A 174 -20.48 -16.32 -5.69
N ASN A 175 -20.77 -15.09 -5.22
CA ASN A 175 -22.09 -14.47 -5.37
C ASN A 175 -21.95 -13.07 -5.94
N ASN A 176 -21.56 -12.97 -7.21
CA ASN A 176 -21.51 -11.73 -7.95
C ASN A 176 -22.52 -11.68 -9.07
N ASN A 177 -23.57 -10.90 -8.86
CA ASN A 177 -24.24 -10.16 -9.93
C ASN A 177 -23.52 -8.83 -10.27
N ILE A 178 -22.19 -8.78 -10.22
CA ILE A 178 -21.40 -7.77 -10.94
C ILE A 178 -20.95 -8.48 -12.21
N PRO A 179 -21.28 -7.98 -13.40
CA PRO A 179 -20.91 -8.64 -14.64
C PRO A 179 -19.37 -8.68 -14.70
N THR A 180 -18.81 -9.86 -14.50
CA THR A 180 -17.38 -10.12 -14.71
C THR A 180 -17.12 -9.80 -16.19
N LYS A 181 -16.31 -8.76 -16.45
CA LYS A 181 -15.91 -8.39 -17.81
C LYS A 181 -15.46 -9.65 -18.54
N SER A 182 -15.97 -9.84 -19.74
CA SER A 182 -15.54 -10.93 -20.60
C SER A 182 -14.06 -10.77 -20.98
N ASN A 183 -13.39 -11.84 -21.41
CA ASN A 183 -12.03 -11.75 -21.92
C ASN A 183 -11.85 -10.65 -22.97
N ILE A 184 -12.87 -10.47 -23.81
CA ILE A 184 -12.89 -9.45 -24.87
C ILE A 184 -12.95 -8.04 -24.29
N GLU A 185 -13.74 -7.82 -23.23
CA GLU A 185 -13.82 -6.50 -22.55
C GLU A 185 -12.52 -6.14 -21.86
N LEU A 186 -11.88 -7.10 -21.19
CA LEU A 186 -10.57 -6.92 -20.58
C LEU A 186 -9.49 -6.58 -21.61
N LEU A 187 -9.50 -7.27 -22.77
CA LEU A 187 -8.60 -6.99 -23.88
C LEU A 187 -8.84 -5.61 -24.49
N LYS A 188 -10.10 -5.22 -24.69
CA LYS A 188 -10.46 -3.89 -25.24
C LYS A 188 -9.97 -2.78 -24.34
N GLU A 189 -10.20 -2.90 -23.03
CA GLU A 189 -9.76 -1.92 -22.03
C GLU A 189 -8.23 -1.80 -22.00
N PHE A 190 -7.53 -2.93 -21.94
CA PHE A 190 -6.07 -2.97 -21.96
C PHE A 190 -5.50 -2.34 -23.24
N CYS A 191 -5.97 -2.76 -24.41
CA CYS A 191 -5.49 -2.23 -25.68
C CYS A 191 -5.87 -0.76 -25.87
N GLY A 192 -7.01 -0.31 -25.34
CA GLY A 192 -7.40 1.10 -25.30
C GLY A 192 -6.42 1.94 -24.49
N THR A 193 -6.05 1.48 -23.29
CA THR A 193 -5.07 2.15 -22.42
C THR A 193 -3.68 2.16 -23.06
N LYS A 194 -3.25 1.03 -23.62
CA LYS A 194 -1.93 0.91 -24.26
C LYS A 194 -1.75 1.81 -25.48
N LYS A 195 -2.81 2.07 -26.26
CA LYS A 195 -2.76 3.00 -27.39
C LYS A 195 -2.40 4.43 -27.00
N LEU A 196 -2.62 4.81 -25.74
CA LEU A 196 -2.32 6.15 -25.22
C LEU A 196 -0.86 6.28 -24.75
N GLU A 197 -0.13 5.16 -24.64
CA GLU A 197 1.27 5.18 -24.23
C GLU A 197 2.19 5.59 -25.39
N THR A 198 3.18 6.44 -25.10
CA THR A 198 4.16 6.88 -26.10
C THR A 198 5.06 5.71 -26.50
N GLY A 199 5.29 5.54 -27.81
CA GLY A 199 6.22 4.52 -28.34
C GLY A 199 5.61 3.11 -28.50
N ILE A 200 4.31 2.94 -28.35
CA ILE A 200 3.65 1.65 -28.60
C ILE A 200 3.50 1.40 -30.10
N ASP A 201 3.90 0.21 -30.53
CA ASP A 201 3.68 -0.31 -31.87
C ASP A 201 2.19 -0.73 -32.03
N ILE A 202 1.43 0.10 -32.72
CA ILE A 202 -0.03 -0.09 -32.91
C ILE A 202 -0.34 -1.35 -33.72
N ASP A 203 0.49 -1.70 -34.70
CA ASP A 203 0.28 -2.91 -35.51
C ASP A 203 0.50 -4.16 -34.66
N LYS A 204 1.51 -4.15 -33.79
CA LYS A 204 1.79 -5.23 -32.86
C LYS A 204 0.68 -5.38 -31.82
N LEU A 205 0.16 -4.27 -31.31
CA LEU A 205 -0.97 -4.24 -30.38
C LEU A 205 -2.26 -4.79 -31.03
N THR A 206 -2.52 -4.43 -32.28
CA THR A 206 -3.68 -4.92 -33.06
C THR A 206 -3.58 -6.43 -33.30
N LYS A 207 -2.40 -6.94 -33.67
CA LYS A 207 -2.16 -8.38 -33.82
C LYS A 207 -2.36 -9.14 -32.51
N PHE A 208 -1.88 -8.57 -31.40
CA PHE A 208 -2.09 -9.12 -30.06
C PHE A 208 -3.59 -9.21 -29.72
N TYR A 209 -4.34 -8.11 -29.91
CA TYR A 209 -5.78 -8.09 -29.68
C TYR A 209 -6.51 -9.15 -30.50
N ASN A 210 -6.26 -9.21 -31.81
CA ASN A 210 -6.90 -10.17 -32.71
C ASN A 210 -6.60 -11.62 -32.32
N TYR A 211 -5.37 -11.92 -31.89
CA TYR A 211 -4.99 -13.27 -31.46
C TYR A 211 -5.71 -13.70 -30.17
N TYR A 212 -5.74 -12.83 -29.15
CA TYR A 212 -6.32 -13.19 -27.86
C TYR A 212 -7.82 -12.98 -27.75
N SER A 213 -8.45 -12.22 -28.66
CA SER A 213 -9.91 -12.05 -28.69
C SER A 213 -10.68 -13.36 -28.94
N THR A 214 -10.01 -14.35 -29.54
CA THR A 214 -10.56 -15.68 -29.82
C THR A 214 -10.12 -16.75 -28.80
N LYS A 215 -9.34 -16.40 -27.80
CA LYS A 215 -8.78 -17.33 -26.80
C LYS A 215 -9.43 -17.16 -25.44
N ASP A 216 -9.68 -18.26 -24.75
CA ASP A 216 -10.01 -18.23 -23.35
C ASP A 216 -8.73 -18.30 -22.50
N PHE A 217 -8.41 -17.20 -21.84
CA PHE A 217 -7.24 -17.06 -20.96
C PHE A 217 -7.60 -16.75 -19.50
N LYS A 218 -8.91 -16.69 -19.20
CA LYS A 218 -9.41 -16.37 -17.87
C LYS A 218 -8.89 -17.37 -16.83
N GLY A 219 -8.25 -16.85 -15.78
CA GLY A 219 -7.68 -17.65 -14.70
C GLY A 219 -6.27 -18.22 -14.98
N LYS A 220 -5.72 -18.04 -16.18
CA LYS A 220 -4.37 -18.51 -16.54
C LYS A 220 -3.32 -17.41 -16.47
N MET A 221 -3.59 -16.26 -17.10
CA MET A 221 -2.74 -15.07 -17.07
C MET A 221 -3.63 -13.83 -17.21
N ASN A 222 -3.15 -12.69 -16.66
CA ASN A 222 -3.79 -11.41 -16.95
C ASN A 222 -3.32 -10.86 -18.30
N VAL A 223 -4.07 -9.91 -18.85
CA VAL A 223 -3.82 -9.36 -20.20
C VAL A 223 -2.43 -8.70 -20.30
N GLU A 224 -1.95 -8.07 -19.25
CA GLU A 224 -0.63 -7.44 -19.24
C GLU A 224 0.51 -8.47 -19.25
N GLN A 225 0.36 -9.58 -18.55
CA GLN A 225 1.31 -10.70 -18.63
C GLN A 225 1.34 -11.33 -20.03
N LEU A 226 0.16 -11.48 -20.65
CA LEU A 226 0.05 -11.94 -22.04
C LEU A 226 0.76 -11.00 -22.99
N TRP A 227 0.58 -9.67 -22.84
CA TRP A 227 1.26 -8.66 -23.63
C TRP A 227 2.78 -8.70 -23.44
N ASN A 228 3.26 -8.74 -22.20
CA ASN A 228 4.67 -8.80 -21.89
C ASN A 228 5.35 -10.06 -22.46
N ASN A 229 4.64 -11.19 -22.50
CA ASN A 229 5.12 -12.40 -23.16
C ASN A 229 5.09 -12.29 -24.68
N TRP A 230 4.09 -11.58 -25.24
CA TRP A 230 3.93 -11.36 -26.67
C TRP A 230 5.03 -10.49 -27.28
N ILE A 231 5.48 -9.47 -26.54
CA ILE A 231 6.51 -8.53 -27.03
C ILE A 231 7.94 -9.03 -26.86
N LYS A 232 8.17 -10.06 -26.04
CA LYS A 232 9.51 -10.66 -25.89
C LYS A 232 10.02 -11.21 -27.21
N PRO A 233 11.31 -11.00 -27.55
CA PRO A 233 11.91 -11.66 -28.71
C PRO A 233 11.79 -13.17 -28.50
N LYS A 234 11.35 -13.89 -29.53
CA LYS A 234 11.44 -15.35 -29.54
C LYS A 234 12.93 -15.70 -29.60
N THR A 235 13.49 -16.15 -28.49
CA THR A 235 14.80 -16.81 -28.48
C THR A 235 14.65 -18.10 -29.28
N ASN A 236 15.32 -18.16 -30.45
CA ASN A 236 15.50 -19.39 -31.22
C ASN A 236 16.32 -20.39 -30.42
#